data_c4c72f46c1bf548fe41cde37fd127eeb
#
_entry.id   c4c72f46c1bf548fe41cde37fd127eeb
#
_cell.length_a   1.000
_cell.length_b   1.000
_cell.length_c   1.000
_cell.angle_alpha   90.00
_cell.angle_beta   90.00
_cell.angle_gamma   90.00
#
_symmetry.space_group_name_H-M   'P 1'
#
loop_
_entity.id
_entity.type
_entity.pdbx_description
1 polymer ?
#
loop_
_entity_poly.entity_id
_entity_poly.type
_entity_poly.pdbx_seq_one_letter_code
_entity_poly.pdbx_strand_id
1 'polypeptide(L)'
;VVRAYNAEDYQEAKFTKANKDLTETQLFTNRVMAFMMPLMNTVLNGLMLAVYWIGAYLIDAAGLKDKLTVFSNMVVFSNYSVQVIMSFLLMSMVFVLWPRADVSAQRIMEVLDTEPIVENGTKTAADVAKTGQRGTVEFRNVSFTYPDSREAMLEGINFTAEQGQTVAFIGSTGSGKSSLINLVPRFYDTSQGQVLVDGVDVRDYDLKTLRDKIGYVPQQS
;
A
#
# COMPACT_ATOMS: atom_id res chain seq x y z
N VAL A 1 8.36 -9.53 -25.88
CA VAL A 1 7.45 -10.68 -25.79
C VAL A 1 6.35 -10.57 -26.85
N VAL A 2 5.55 -9.49 -26.92
CA VAL A 2 4.44 -9.34 -27.88
C VAL A 2 4.89 -9.52 -29.31
N ARG A 3 5.95 -8.83 -29.74
CA ARG A 3 6.53 -8.98 -31.09
C ARG A 3 7.10 -10.37 -31.37
N ALA A 4 7.65 -11.04 -30.37
CA ALA A 4 8.19 -12.39 -30.54
C ALA A 4 7.10 -13.43 -30.85
N TYR A 5 5.86 -13.16 -30.52
CA TYR A 5 4.71 -14.01 -30.77
C TYR A 5 3.77 -13.51 -31.89
N ASN A 6 4.13 -12.42 -32.60
CA ASN A 6 3.28 -11.76 -33.59
C ASN A 6 1.85 -11.49 -33.05
N ALA A 7 1.76 -11.06 -31.80
CA ALA A 7 0.51 -10.86 -31.10
C ALA A 7 0.09 -9.37 -31.01
N GLU A 8 0.66 -8.51 -31.88
CA GLU A 8 0.38 -7.07 -31.89
C GLU A 8 -1.11 -6.81 -32.13
N ASP A 9 -1.67 -7.36 -33.18
CA ASP A 9 -3.07 -7.13 -33.56
C ASP A 9 -4.04 -7.59 -32.44
N TYR A 10 -3.74 -8.71 -31.79
CA TYR A 10 -4.52 -9.18 -30.65
C TYR A 10 -4.46 -8.24 -29.46
N GLN A 11 -3.27 -7.75 -29.13
CA GLN A 11 -3.10 -6.82 -28.01
C GLN A 11 -3.71 -5.45 -28.32
N GLU A 12 -3.59 -4.97 -29.57
CA GLU A 12 -4.23 -3.74 -30.01
C GLU A 12 -5.74 -3.83 -29.93
N ALA A 13 -6.34 -4.91 -30.41
CA ALA A 13 -7.77 -5.15 -30.32
C ALA A 13 -8.25 -5.18 -28.85
N LYS A 14 -7.52 -5.87 -27.97
CA LYS A 14 -7.81 -5.95 -26.55
C LYS A 14 -7.71 -4.57 -25.88
N PHE A 15 -6.66 -3.83 -26.19
CA PHE A 15 -6.45 -2.47 -25.67
C PHE A 15 -7.54 -1.52 -26.16
N THR A 16 -7.86 -1.55 -27.46
CA THR A 16 -8.90 -0.70 -28.07
C THR A 16 -10.26 -0.95 -27.44
N LYS A 17 -10.61 -2.21 -27.17
CA LYS A 17 -11.86 -2.55 -26.48
C LYS A 17 -11.89 -1.94 -25.07
N ALA A 18 -10.86 -2.20 -24.27
CA ALA A 18 -10.78 -1.70 -22.90
C ALA A 18 -10.75 -0.16 -22.85
N ASN A 19 -10.03 0.47 -23.77
CA ASN A 19 -9.96 1.94 -23.89
C ASN A 19 -11.33 2.54 -24.30
N LYS A 20 -12.06 1.89 -25.20
CA LYS A 20 -13.40 2.32 -25.58
C LYS A 20 -14.37 2.26 -24.41
N ASP A 21 -14.41 1.15 -23.68
CA ASP A 21 -15.27 0.96 -22.51
C ASP A 21 -14.97 2.00 -21.42
N LEU A 22 -13.68 2.28 -21.18
CA LEU A 22 -13.25 3.32 -20.26
C LEU A 22 -13.66 4.73 -20.74
N THR A 23 -13.48 5.01 -22.04
CA THR A 23 -13.82 6.31 -22.64
C THR A 23 -15.32 6.58 -22.56
N GLU A 24 -16.15 5.58 -22.87
CA GLU A 24 -17.61 5.70 -22.79
C GLU A 24 -18.08 5.96 -21.36
N THR A 25 -17.49 5.25 -20.38
CA THR A 25 -17.78 5.45 -18.95
C THR A 25 -17.38 6.83 -18.48
N GLN A 26 -16.18 7.29 -18.85
CA GLN A 26 -15.70 8.64 -18.51
C GLN A 26 -16.51 9.75 -19.19
N LEU A 27 -16.89 9.57 -20.45
CA LEU A 27 -17.74 10.54 -21.15
C LEU A 27 -19.11 10.66 -20.51
N PHE A 28 -19.72 9.55 -20.10
CA PHE A 28 -20.98 9.58 -19.35
C PHE A 28 -20.82 10.34 -18.04
N THR A 29 -19.82 9.98 -17.24
CA THR A 29 -19.56 10.65 -15.96
C THR A 29 -19.30 12.14 -16.10
N ASN A 30 -18.46 12.52 -17.09
CA ASN A 30 -18.13 13.92 -17.34
C ASN A 30 -19.34 14.72 -17.84
N ARG A 31 -20.22 14.13 -18.68
CA ARG A 31 -21.46 14.77 -19.12
C ARG A 31 -22.41 15.00 -17.95
N VAL A 32 -22.57 14.02 -17.07
CA VAL A 32 -23.40 14.18 -15.85
C VAL A 32 -22.83 15.28 -14.96
N MET A 33 -21.53 15.28 -14.71
CA MET A 33 -20.87 16.29 -13.89
C MET A 33 -20.92 17.69 -14.52
N ALA A 34 -20.74 17.80 -15.84
CA ALA A 34 -20.85 19.07 -16.53
C ALA A 34 -22.25 19.68 -16.45
N PHE A 35 -23.29 18.85 -16.43
CA PHE A 35 -24.68 19.32 -16.28
C PHE A 35 -25.04 19.62 -14.83
N MET A 36 -24.44 18.95 -13.88
CA MET A 36 -24.75 19.07 -12.46
C MET A 36 -24.45 20.47 -11.89
N MET A 37 -23.31 21.09 -12.27
CA MET A 37 -22.96 22.43 -11.80
C MET A 37 -23.92 23.54 -12.25
N PRO A 38 -24.30 23.66 -13.55
CA PRO A 38 -25.35 24.61 -13.96
C PRO A 38 -26.69 24.36 -13.31
N LEU A 39 -27.08 23.08 -13.13
CA LEU A 39 -28.34 22.74 -12.48
C LEU A 39 -28.35 23.21 -11.03
N MET A 40 -27.27 22.92 -10.26
CA MET A 40 -27.13 23.37 -8.88
C MET A 40 -27.18 24.89 -8.75
N ASN A 41 -26.48 25.64 -9.62
CA ASN A 41 -26.51 27.07 -9.64
C ASN A 41 -27.94 27.62 -9.94
N THR A 42 -28.64 26.98 -10.87
CA THR A 42 -30.02 27.36 -11.18
C THR A 42 -30.95 27.15 -9.99
N VAL A 43 -30.82 26.02 -9.29
CA VAL A 43 -31.61 25.73 -8.08
C VAL A 43 -31.29 26.73 -6.98
N LEU A 44 -30.01 27.06 -6.73
CA LEU A 44 -29.58 28.03 -5.73
C LEU A 44 -30.12 29.43 -6.04
N ASN A 45 -29.96 29.89 -7.28
CA ASN A 45 -30.47 31.21 -7.67
C ASN A 45 -32.00 31.26 -7.66
N GLY A 46 -32.66 30.18 -8.07
CA GLY A 46 -34.11 30.04 -7.98
C GLY A 46 -34.63 30.10 -6.54
N LEU A 47 -33.94 29.43 -5.61
CA LEU A 47 -34.27 29.51 -4.18
C LEU A 47 -34.10 30.94 -3.64
N MET A 48 -33.01 31.61 -3.97
CA MET A 48 -32.77 33.00 -3.55
C MET A 48 -33.82 33.95 -4.10
N LEU A 49 -34.19 33.78 -5.37
CA LEU A 49 -35.28 34.55 -5.98
C LEU A 49 -36.60 34.34 -5.25
N ALA A 50 -36.92 33.08 -4.92
CA ALA A 50 -38.15 32.77 -4.17
C ALA A 50 -38.15 33.41 -2.75
N VAL A 51 -37.00 33.35 -2.05
CA VAL A 51 -36.82 33.95 -0.73
C VAL A 51 -37.03 35.48 -0.81
N TYR A 52 -36.46 36.17 -1.79
CA TYR A 52 -36.63 37.59 -1.97
C TYR A 52 -38.06 37.94 -2.37
N TRP A 53 -38.70 37.18 -3.24
CA TRP A 53 -40.08 37.37 -3.64
C TRP A 53 -41.07 37.27 -2.46
N ILE A 54 -40.97 36.15 -1.70
CA ILE A 54 -41.77 35.91 -0.53
C ILE A 54 -41.46 36.95 0.56
N GLY A 55 -40.18 37.26 0.76
CA GLY A 55 -39.76 38.29 1.73
C GLY A 55 -40.30 39.69 1.42
N ALA A 56 -40.28 40.10 0.15
CA ALA A 56 -40.88 41.38 -0.26
C ALA A 56 -42.36 41.41 0.02
N TYR A 57 -43.09 40.34 -0.26
CA TYR A 57 -44.51 40.24 0.05
C TYR A 57 -44.79 40.31 1.55
N LEU A 58 -43.99 39.65 2.37
CA LEU A 58 -44.10 39.69 3.84
C LEU A 58 -43.78 41.07 4.41
N ILE A 59 -42.79 41.78 3.84
CA ILE A 59 -42.45 43.16 4.24
C ILE A 59 -43.57 44.13 3.91
N ASP A 60 -44.19 43.95 2.74
CA ASP A 60 -45.31 44.81 2.34
C ASP A 60 -46.52 44.61 3.25
N ALA A 61 -46.82 43.39 3.62
CA ALA A 61 -47.91 43.03 4.53
C ALA A 61 -47.62 43.38 6.01
N ALA A 62 -46.38 43.62 6.39
CA ALA A 62 -46.01 43.96 7.78
C ALA A 62 -46.36 45.38 8.16
N GLY A 63 -46.70 45.63 9.46
CA GLY A 63 -46.84 46.93 9.99
C GLY A 63 -45.58 47.79 9.99
N LEU A 64 -45.68 49.09 9.97
CA LEU A 64 -44.56 50.05 9.84
C LEU A 64 -43.41 49.77 10.83
N LYS A 65 -43.71 49.31 12.05
CA LYS A 65 -42.73 49.00 13.09
C LYS A 65 -41.98 47.65 12.84
N ASP A 66 -42.60 46.72 12.12
CA ASP A 66 -42.08 45.35 11.96
C ASP A 66 -41.33 45.15 10.63
N LYS A 67 -41.46 46.11 9.69
CA LYS A 67 -40.80 46.00 8.36
C LYS A 67 -39.29 45.78 8.43
N LEU A 68 -38.61 46.49 9.34
CA LEU A 68 -37.17 46.36 9.51
C LEU A 68 -36.78 44.98 10.07
N THR A 69 -37.57 44.46 11.01
CA THR A 69 -37.37 43.13 11.59
C THR A 69 -37.58 42.03 10.57
N VAL A 70 -38.66 42.12 9.77
CA VAL A 70 -38.93 41.16 8.70
C VAL A 70 -37.84 41.19 7.64
N PHE A 71 -37.36 42.38 7.24
CA PHE A 71 -36.21 42.50 6.33
C PHE A 71 -34.93 41.87 6.88
N SER A 72 -34.60 42.16 8.14
CA SER A 72 -33.42 41.56 8.81
C SER A 72 -33.52 40.03 8.85
N ASN A 73 -34.66 39.48 9.23
CA ASN A 73 -34.92 38.06 9.26
C ASN A 73 -34.80 37.41 7.88
N MET A 74 -35.29 38.10 6.82
CA MET A 74 -35.13 37.62 5.43
C MET A 74 -33.64 37.52 5.03
N VAL A 75 -32.81 38.52 5.36
CA VAL A 75 -31.35 38.49 5.07
C VAL A 75 -30.67 37.36 5.84
N VAL A 76 -31.00 37.22 7.13
CA VAL A 76 -30.47 36.14 7.98
C VAL A 76 -30.86 34.77 7.41
N PHE A 77 -32.13 34.59 7.06
CA PHE A 77 -32.64 33.35 6.47
C PHE A 77 -31.92 33.01 5.14
N SER A 78 -31.74 34.03 4.28
CA SER A 78 -31.00 33.85 3.00
C SER A 78 -29.59 33.35 3.23
N ASN A 79 -28.83 33.94 4.16
CA ASN A 79 -27.49 33.53 4.49
C ASN A 79 -27.42 32.09 5.02
N TYR A 80 -28.31 31.73 5.95
CA TYR A 80 -28.38 30.38 6.49
C TYR A 80 -28.80 29.35 5.44
N SER A 81 -29.72 29.71 4.53
CA SER A 81 -30.13 28.81 3.44
C SER A 81 -28.96 28.41 2.54
N VAL A 82 -28.14 29.39 2.15
CA VAL A 82 -26.93 29.14 1.37
C VAL A 82 -25.96 28.24 2.15
N GLN A 83 -25.75 28.52 3.45
CA GLN A 83 -24.82 27.75 4.28
C GLN A 83 -25.28 26.29 4.47
N VAL A 84 -26.59 26.07 4.67
CA VAL A 84 -27.14 24.70 4.74
C VAL A 84 -26.93 23.95 3.46
N ILE A 85 -27.19 24.55 2.30
CA ILE A 85 -26.95 23.89 0.99
C ILE A 85 -25.49 23.58 0.79
N MET A 86 -24.58 24.51 1.11
CA MET A 86 -23.12 24.24 1.04
C MET A 86 -22.69 23.11 1.96
N SER A 87 -23.28 23.02 3.16
CA SER A 87 -23.00 21.92 4.09
C SER A 87 -23.42 20.56 3.52
N PHE A 88 -24.58 20.48 2.85
CA PHE A 88 -25.01 19.25 2.17
C PHE A 88 -24.09 18.87 1.01
N LEU A 89 -23.59 19.86 0.24
CA LEU A 89 -22.60 19.59 -0.83
C LEU A 89 -21.31 19.02 -0.28
N LEU A 90 -20.78 19.60 0.79
CA LEU A 90 -19.58 19.10 1.46
C LEU A 90 -19.81 17.70 2.02
N MET A 91 -20.96 17.43 2.64
CA MET A 91 -21.33 16.12 3.14
C MET A 91 -21.37 15.08 2.01
N SER A 92 -21.96 15.43 0.86
CA SER A 92 -22.00 14.55 -0.32
C SER A 92 -20.60 14.20 -0.82
N MET A 93 -19.67 15.18 -0.80
CA MET A 93 -18.27 14.92 -1.15
C MET A 93 -17.60 13.92 -0.20
N VAL A 94 -17.85 14.06 1.11
CA VAL A 94 -17.33 13.11 2.11
C VAL A 94 -17.84 11.69 1.85
N PHE A 95 -19.14 11.52 1.54
CA PHE A 95 -19.70 10.20 1.21
C PHE A 95 -19.04 9.54 -0.02
N VAL A 96 -18.60 10.32 -1.00
CA VAL A 96 -17.89 9.82 -2.18
C VAL A 96 -16.43 9.45 -1.84
N LEU A 97 -15.79 10.22 -0.97
CA LEU A 97 -14.38 10.02 -0.60
C LEU A 97 -14.21 8.93 0.46
N TRP A 98 -15.18 8.75 1.34
CA TRP A 98 -15.12 7.80 2.45
C TRP A 98 -14.75 6.37 2.03
N PRO A 99 -15.43 5.73 1.05
CA PRO A 99 -15.08 4.37 0.64
C PRO A 99 -13.64 4.24 0.10
N ARG A 100 -13.15 5.29 -0.58
CA ARG A 100 -11.77 5.30 -1.09
C ARG A 100 -10.75 5.41 0.04
N ALA A 101 -11.04 6.25 1.02
CA ALA A 101 -10.21 6.41 2.20
C ALA A 101 -10.16 5.12 3.03
N ASP A 102 -11.32 4.47 3.21
CA ASP A 102 -11.44 3.22 3.96
C ASP A 102 -10.60 2.09 3.31
N VAL A 103 -10.76 1.85 2.01
CA VAL A 103 -9.95 0.85 1.28
C VAL A 103 -8.46 1.16 1.34
N SER A 104 -8.09 2.44 1.24
CA SER A 104 -6.68 2.83 1.34
C SER A 104 -6.12 2.62 2.75
N ALA A 105 -6.92 2.92 3.78
CA ALA A 105 -6.55 2.69 5.17
C ALA A 105 -6.38 1.20 5.46
N GLN A 106 -7.29 0.35 4.98
CA GLN A 106 -7.19 -1.10 5.14
C GLN A 106 -5.89 -1.66 4.54
N ARG A 107 -5.52 -1.23 3.32
CA ARG A 107 -4.25 -1.65 2.69
C ARG A 107 -3.01 -1.20 3.45
N ILE A 108 -3.06 0.00 4.02
CA ILE A 108 -1.96 0.50 4.87
C ILE A 108 -1.88 -0.31 6.16
N MET A 109 -3.02 -0.57 6.81
CA MET A 109 -3.06 -1.37 8.02
C MET A 109 -2.61 -2.81 7.79
N GLU A 110 -2.98 -3.43 6.66
CA GLU A 110 -2.50 -4.77 6.29
C GLU A 110 -0.96 -4.85 6.27
N VAL A 111 -0.29 -3.82 5.76
CA VAL A 111 1.18 -3.75 5.77
C VAL A 111 1.72 -3.48 7.17
N LEU A 112 1.09 -2.57 7.93
CA LEU A 112 1.55 -2.20 9.28
C LEU A 112 1.34 -3.33 10.30
N ASP A 113 0.27 -4.09 10.15
CA ASP A 113 -0.09 -5.20 11.03
C ASP A 113 0.65 -6.50 10.67
N THR A 114 1.39 -6.51 9.53
CA THR A 114 2.19 -7.67 9.13
C THR A 114 3.40 -7.80 10.04
N GLU A 115 3.41 -8.82 10.87
CA GLU A 115 4.55 -9.13 11.71
C GLU A 115 5.68 -9.76 10.88
N PRO A 116 6.93 -9.28 11.03
CA PRO A 116 8.07 -9.89 10.35
C PRO A 116 8.29 -11.33 10.81
N ILE A 117 8.42 -12.26 9.88
CA ILE A 117 8.70 -13.67 10.21
C ILE A 117 10.07 -13.84 10.87
N VAL A 118 11.01 -12.95 10.54
CA VAL A 118 12.38 -12.98 11.09
C VAL A 118 12.51 -11.92 12.19
N GLU A 119 12.53 -12.36 13.42
CA GLU A 119 12.76 -11.49 14.59
C GLU A 119 14.24 -11.13 14.75
N ASN A 120 14.51 -9.93 15.25
CA ASN A 120 15.88 -9.49 15.48
C ASN A 120 16.50 -10.22 16.67
N GLY A 121 17.73 -10.71 16.53
CA GLY A 121 18.48 -11.26 17.65
C GLY A 121 19.17 -10.16 18.49
N THR A 122 19.87 -10.56 19.51
CA THR A 122 20.48 -9.64 20.50
C THR A 122 21.99 -9.58 20.49
N LYS A 123 22.66 -10.54 19.84
CA LYS A 123 24.14 -10.59 19.84
C LYS A 123 24.76 -9.55 18.92
N THR A 124 25.59 -8.72 19.51
CA THR A 124 26.33 -7.65 18.83
C THR A 124 27.70 -8.10 18.35
N ALA A 125 28.38 -7.25 17.57
CA ALA A 125 29.73 -7.51 17.09
C ALA A 125 30.72 -7.81 18.22
N ALA A 126 30.56 -7.19 19.39
CA ALA A 126 31.41 -7.42 20.57
C ALA A 126 31.23 -8.83 21.18
N ASP A 127 30.02 -9.37 21.13
CA ASP A 127 29.74 -10.71 21.61
C ASP A 127 30.27 -11.77 20.65
N VAL A 128 30.17 -11.55 19.37
CA VAL A 128 30.72 -12.42 18.32
C VAL A 128 32.26 -12.45 18.37
N ALA A 129 32.90 -11.31 18.63
CA ALA A 129 34.37 -11.26 18.76
C ALA A 129 34.91 -12.17 19.87
N LYS A 130 34.10 -12.49 20.89
CA LYS A 130 34.50 -13.39 21.99
C LYS A 130 34.63 -14.86 21.57
N THR A 131 34.06 -15.27 20.45
CA THR A 131 34.14 -16.65 19.95
C THR A 131 35.53 -17.00 19.40
N GLY A 132 36.33 -15.98 19.05
CA GLY A 132 37.65 -16.17 18.43
C GLY A 132 37.59 -16.67 16.98
N GLN A 133 36.42 -16.95 16.44
CA GLN A 133 36.22 -17.35 15.05
C GLN A 133 35.96 -16.13 14.18
N ARG A 134 36.47 -16.15 12.94
CA ARG A 134 36.28 -15.06 11.99
C ARG A 134 36.23 -15.56 10.57
N GLY A 135 35.22 -15.13 9.83
CA GLY A 135 35.04 -15.53 8.42
C GLY A 135 34.67 -16.99 8.24
N THR A 136 34.00 -17.59 9.23
CA THR A 136 33.54 -18.99 9.16
C THR A 136 32.04 -19.05 8.94
N VAL A 137 31.58 -19.99 8.13
CA VAL A 137 30.16 -20.32 7.93
C VAL A 137 29.97 -21.81 8.09
N GLU A 138 29.08 -22.23 8.95
CA GLU A 138 28.82 -23.64 9.21
C GLU A 138 27.32 -23.93 9.17
N PHE A 139 26.93 -24.98 8.46
CA PHE A 139 25.58 -25.53 8.41
C PHE A 139 25.56 -26.84 9.19
N ARG A 140 24.69 -26.93 10.20
CA ARG A 140 24.52 -28.11 11.07
C ARG A 140 23.12 -28.67 10.89
N ASN A 141 23.02 -29.77 10.17
CA ASN A 141 21.76 -30.48 9.91
C ASN A 141 20.60 -29.57 9.49
N VAL A 142 20.89 -28.65 8.56
CA VAL A 142 19.96 -27.62 8.14
C VAL A 142 18.93 -28.19 7.19
N SER A 143 17.65 -28.01 7.53
CA SER A 143 16.51 -28.20 6.64
C SER A 143 15.73 -26.90 6.51
N PHE A 144 15.19 -26.64 5.33
CA PHE A 144 14.45 -25.42 5.05
C PHE A 144 13.24 -25.69 4.15
N THR A 145 12.11 -25.18 4.57
CA THR A 145 10.83 -25.17 3.84
C THR A 145 10.33 -23.73 3.74
N TYR A 146 9.95 -23.27 2.57
CA TYR A 146 9.32 -21.95 2.42
C TYR A 146 7.96 -21.92 3.11
N PRO A 147 7.53 -20.76 3.68
CA PRO A 147 6.26 -20.65 4.40
C PRO A 147 5.04 -21.12 3.59
N ASP A 148 5.05 -20.89 2.28
CA ASP A 148 3.95 -21.24 1.36
C ASP A 148 4.12 -22.63 0.71
N SER A 149 5.14 -23.39 1.08
CA SER A 149 5.42 -24.72 0.52
C SER A 149 5.15 -25.83 1.55
N ARG A 150 4.70 -26.98 1.06
CA ARG A 150 4.59 -28.20 1.87
C ARG A 150 5.81 -29.12 1.77
N GLU A 151 6.65 -28.88 0.77
CA GLU A 151 7.83 -29.70 0.50
C GLU A 151 9.09 -28.98 0.96
N ALA A 152 10.01 -29.72 1.57
CA ALA A 152 11.28 -29.18 1.98
C ALA A 152 12.14 -28.85 0.76
N MET A 153 12.68 -27.63 0.73
CA MET A 153 13.59 -27.18 -0.32
C MET A 153 15.03 -27.66 -0.04
N LEU A 154 15.40 -27.77 1.21
CA LEU A 154 16.70 -28.27 1.68
C LEU A 154 16.47 -29.25 2.81
N GLU A 155 17.21 -30.37 2.82
CA GLU A 155 17.12 -31.41 3.85
C GLU A 155 18.51 -31.84 4.32
N GLY A 156 18.74 -31.78 5.63
CA GLY A 156 19.89 -32.33 6.31
C GLY A 156 21.24 -31.79 5.83
N ILE A 157 21.34 -30.56 5.43
CA ILE A 157 22.55 -29.94 4.87
C ILE A 157 23.60 -29.74 5.96
N ASN A 158 24.80 -30.28 5.71
CA ASN A 158 25.95 -30.15 6.58
C ASN A 158 27.18 -29.75 5.77
N PHE A 159 27.79 -28.62 6.08
CA PHE A 159 29.10 -28.23 5.56
C PHE A 159 29.72 -27.13 6.41
N THR A 160 31.00 -26.93 6.30
CA THR A 160 31.74 -25.83 6.92
C THR A 160 32.61 -25.16 5.86
N ALA A 161 32.57 -23.83 5.83
CA ALA A 161 33.47 -22.97 5.07
C ALA A 161 34.33 -22.19 6.06
N GLU A 162 35.65 -22.34 5.96
CA GLU A 162 36.60 -21.65 6.81
C GLU A 162 37.07 -20.33 6.17
N GLN A 163 37.68 -19.49 6.95
CA GLN A 163 38.23 -18.21 6.48
C GLN A 163 39.15 -18.39 5.26
N GLY A 164 38.89 -17.65 4.19
CA GLY A 164 39.68 -17.70 2.95
C GLY A 164 39.31 -18.83 2.01
N GLN A 165 38.41 -19.73 2.38
CA GLN A 165 37.92 -20.77 1.49
C GLN A 165 36.88 -20.27 0.50
N THR A 166 36.88 -20.84 -0.69
CA THR A 166 35.84 -20.68 -1.70
C THR A 166 35.04 -21.99 -1.77
N VAL A 167 33.73 -21.90 -1.50
CA VAL A 167 32.80 -23.03 -1.61
C VAL A 167 31.86 -22.78 -2.78
N ALA A 168 31.75 -23.77 -3.69
CA ALA A 168 30.86 -23.71 -4.84
C ALA A 168 29.73 -24.75 -4.71
N PHE A 169 28.47 -24.30 -4.85
CA PHE A 169 27.32 -25.18 -4.91
C PHE A 169 26.89 -25.41 -6.35
N ILE A 170 26.96 -26.66 -6.81
CA ILE A 170 26.64 -27.06 -8.18
C ILE A 170 25.39 -27.92 -8.18
N GLY A 171 24.50 -27.70 -9.14
CA GLY A 171 23.25 -28.45 -9.28
C GLY A 171 22.33 -27.88 -10.34
N SER A 172 21.28 -28.61 -10.68
CA SER A 172 20.24 -28.17 -11.64
C SER A 172 19.48 -26.95 -11.18
N THR A 173 18.74 -26.32 -12.09
CA THR A 173 17.78 -25.26 -11.73
C THR A 173 16.73 -25.83 -10.76
N GLY A 174 16.40 -25.10 -9.72
CA GLY A 174 15.43 -25.54 -8.70
C GLY A 174 16.02 -26.41 -7.57
N SER A 175 17.32 -26.73 -7.57
CA SER A 175 17.95 -27.59 -6.53
C SER A 175 18.22 -26.88 -5.19
N GLY A 176 17.70 -25.69 -4.95
CA GLY A 176 17.81 -24.99 -3.65
C GLY A 176 19.10 -24.18 -3.43
N LYS A 177 19.98 -24.00 -4.43
CA LYS A 177 21.25 -23.24 -4.27
C LYS A 177 21.05 -21.82 -3.77
N SER A 178 20.12 -21.09 -4.36
CA SER A 178 19.81 -19.72 -3.95
C SER A 178 19.17 -19.69 -2.56
N SER A 179 18.33 -20.68 -2.25
CA SER A 179 17.70 -20.80 -0.92
C SER A 179 18.76 -21.03 0.16
N LEU A 180 19.75 -21.88 -0.12
CA LEU A 180 20.85 -22.15 0.81
C LEU A 180 21.67 -20.88 1.10
N ILE A 181 22.04 -20.12 0.04
CA ILE A 181 22.80 -18.87 0.19
C ILE A 181 21.99 -17.83 0.97
N ASN A 182 20.67 -17.76 0.77
CA ASN A 182 19.78 -16.82 1.45
C ASN A 182 19.63 -17.07 2.96
N LEU A 183 19.97 -18.25 3.45
CA LEU A 183 19.97 -18.55 4.88
C LEU A 183 21.16 -17.91 5.62
N VAL A 184 22.28 -17.63 4.94
CA VAL A 184 23.46 -17.03 5.57
C VAL A 184 23.19 -15.59 6.04
N PRO A 185 22.63 -14.65 5.21
CA PRO A 185 22.24 -13.31 5.66
C PRO A 185 20.91 -13.30 6.43
N ARG A 186 20.38 -14.50 6.72
CA ARG A 186 19.12 -14.68 7.43
C ARG A 186 17.97 -13.92 6.75
N PHE A 187 17.74 -14.16 5.45
CA PHE A 187 16.53 -13.73 4.77
C PHE A 187 15.34 -14.62 5.14
N TYR A 188 15.63 -15.83 5.57
CA TYR A 188 14.70 -16.81 6.13
C TYR A 188 15.34 -17.51 7.31
N ASP A 189 14.55 -17.98 8.26
CA ASP A 189 15.01 -18.87 9.32
C ASP A 189 14.94 -20.32 8.87
N THR A 190 15.85 -21.15 9.38
CA THR A 190 15.86 -22.59 9.11
C THR A 190 14.67 -23.28 9.76
N SER A 191 14.04 -24.24 9.06
CA SER A 191 12.98 -25.07 9.63
C SER A 191 13.53 -26.06 10.66
N GLN A 192 14.75 -26.58 10.43
CA GLN A 192 15.48 -27.42 11.37
C GLN A 192 16.99 -27.15 11.24
N GLY A 193 17.72 -27.47 12.30
CA GLY A 193 19.16 -27.25 12.34
C GLY A 193 19.57 -25.82 12.61
N GLN A 194 20.82 -25.49 12.34
CA GLN A 194 21.44 -24.20 12.65
C GLN A 194 22.40 -23.76 11.55
N VAL A 195 22.38 -22.47 11.23
CA VAL A 195 23.42 -21.81 10.43
C VAL A 195 24.23 -20.94 11.37
N LEU A 196 25.53 -21.18 11.42
CA LEU A 196 26.44 -20.41 12.25
C LEU A 196 27.34 -19.55 11.36
N VAL A 197 27.52 -18.30 11.76
CA VAL A 197 28.49 -17.36 11.20
C VAL A 197 29.43 -16.95 12.34
N ASP A 198 30.73 -17.12 12.15
CA ASP A 198 31.73 -16.87 13.19
C ASP A 198 31.41 -17.61 14.52
N GLY A 199 30.90 -18.84 14.40
CA GLY A 199 30.54 -19.71 15.54
C GLY A 199 29.26 -19.32 16.31
N VAL A 200 28.50 -18.33 15.82
CA VAL A 200 27.24 -17.87 16.42
C VAL A 200 26.08 -18.18 15.50
N ASP A 201 24.99 -18.70 16.02
CA ASP A 201 23.76 -18.94 15.26
C ASP A 201 23.22 -17.62 14.68
N VAL A 202 22.88 -17.62 13.39
CA VAL A 202 22.34 -16.43 12.71
C VAL A 202 21.07 -15.89 13.36
N ARG A 203 20.31 -16.72 14.08
CA ARG A 203 19.09 -16.34 14.81
C ARG A 203 19.38 -15.50 16.05
N ASP A 204 20.55 -15.64 16.63
CA ASP A 204 20.95 -14.88 17.81
C ASP A 204 21.52 -13.51 17.45
N TYR A 205 21.96 -13.31 16.23
CA TYR A 205 22.55 -12.03 15.80
C TYR A 205 21.55 -10.88 15.75
N ASP A 206 22.00 -9.69 16.14
CA ASP A 206 21.41 -8.47 15.61
C ASP A 206 21.57 -8.47 14.08
N LEU A 207 20.45 -8.36 13.34
CA LEU A 207 20.42 -8.52 11.87
C LEU A 207 21.34 -7.53 11.16
N LYS A 208 21.47 -6.32 11.68
CA LYS A 208 22.39 -5.34 11.11
C LYS A 208 23.83 -5.80 11.27
N THR A 209 24.20 -6.26 12.46
CA THR A 209 25.55 -6.78 12.75
C THR A 209 25.89 -7.99 11.88
N LEU A 210 24.95 -8.88 11.64
CA LEU A 210 25.16 -10.03 10.74
C LEU A 210 25.39 -9.57 9.29
N ARG A 211 24.49 -8.75 8.76
CA ARG A 211 24.50 -8.32 7.36
C ARG A 211 25.66 -7.39 7.02
N ASP A 212 26.11 -6.58 7.96
CA ASP A 212 27.30 -5.72 7.79
C ASP A 212 28.60 -6.52 7.57
N LYS A 213 28.61 -7.84 7.91
CA LYS A 213 29.72 -8.75 7.67
C LYS A 213 29.69 -9.43 6.30
N ILE A 214 28.56 -9.37 5.61
CA ILE A 214 28.29 -10.18 4.41
C ILE A 214 28.18 -9.28 3.18
N GLY A 215 29.04 -9.51 2.19
CA GLY A 215 28.85 -8.97 0.85
C GLY A 215 27.94 -9.91 0.05
N TYR A 216 26.73 -9.50 -0.26
CA TYR A 216 25.76 -10.29 -1.00
C TYR A 216 25.58 -9.79 -2.43
N VAL A 217 25.78 -10.68 -3.41
CA VAL A 217 25.55 -10.39 -4.83
C VAL A 217 24.39 -11.25 -5.33
N PRO A 218 23.23 -10.67 -5.62
CA PRO A 218 22.06 -11.41 -6.09
C PRO A 218 22.24 -11.87 -7.54
N GLN A 219 21.45 -12.87 -7.94
CA GLN A 219 21.45 -13.38 -9.33
C GLN A 219 20.83 -12.36 -10.32
N GLN A 220 19.94 -11.52 -9.87
CA GLN A 220 19.35 -10.41 -10.63
C GLN A 220 19.60 -9.11 -9.84
N SER A 221 20.20 -8.15 -10.49
CA SER A 221 20.44 -6.79 -9.98
C SER A 221 19.55 -5.78 -10.71
#